data_990e41bc6fbaad33f5cd2571002c2f32
#
_entry.id   990e41bc6fbaad33f5cd2571002c2f32
#
_cell.length_a   1.000
_cell.length_b   1.000
_cell.length_c   1.000
_cell.angle_alpha   90.00
_cell.angle_beta   90.00
_cell.angle_gamma   90.00
#
_symmetry.space_group_name_H-M   'P 1'
#
loop_
_entity.id
_entity.type
_entity.pdbx_description
1 polymer ?
#
loop_
_entity_poly.entity_id
_entity_poly.type
_entity_poly.pdbx_seq_one_letter_code
_entity_poly.pdbx_strand_id
1 'polypeptide(L)'
;MAKAARKNWTGLVVITQDADDVLASPLGRAVVANAATQILLRQAPQAIDTISASFRLSHGEREFLLSAGRGEALLLAGERRKVALISVAAPGEHEIITTDPGELAAQQWTEDTDPDLAVDHDLGEETWNQ
;
A
#
# COMPACT_ATOMS: atom_id res chain seq x y z
N MET A 1 24.21 -0.75 9.08
CA MET A 1 23.02 -0.84 9.97
C MET A 1 22.31 -2.20 9.89
N ALA A 2 21.97 -2.74 8.73
CA ALA A 2 21.24 -4.02 8.65
C ALA A 2 21.92 -5.25 9.32
N LYS A 3 23.25 -5.32 9.34
CA LYS A 3 23.97 -6.39 10.04
C LYS A 3 23.91 -6.32 11.57
N ALA A 4 23.67 -5.14 12.15
CA ALA A 4 23.56 -4.94 13.60
C ALA A 4 22.14 -5.14 14.12
N ALA A 5 21.13 -5.03 13.28
CA ALA A 5 19.71 -5.14 13.63
C ALA A 5 19.37 -6.50 14.28
N ARG A 6 19.93 -7.59 13.77
CA ARG A 6 19.70 -8.93 14.33
C ARG A 6 20.14 -9.09 15.79
N LYS A 7 21.20 -8.39 16.20
CA LYS A 7 21.69 -8.45 17.59
C LYS A 7 20.77 -7.72 18.57
N ASN A 8 19.96 -6.78 18.07
CA ASN A 8 19.13 -5.92 18.89
C ASN A 8 17.63 -6.19 18.72
N TRP A 9 17.26 -7.36 18.17
CA TRP A 9 15.85 -7.73 17.90
C TRP A 9 15.08 -6.67 17.11
N THR A 10 15.78 -5.96 16.23
CA THR A 10 15.23 -4.86 15.43
C THR A 10 14.96 -5.34 14.00
N GLY A 11 13.73 -5.11 13.52
CA GLY A 11 13.35 -5.26 12.12
C GLY A 11 13.49 -3.92 11.37
N LEU A 12 13.91 -3.97 10.11
CA LEU A 12 13.91 -2.83 9.21
C LEU A 12 12.90 -3.09 8.09
N VAL A 13 11.96 -2.19 7.93
CA VAL A 13 11.04 -2.14 6.78
C VAL A 13 11.39 -0.90 5.95
N VAL A 14 11.57 -1.08 4.65
CA VAL A 14 11.81 0.00 3.69
C VAL A 14 10.69 -0.03 2.67
N ILE A 15 10.03 1.09 2.48
CA ILE A 15 8.97 1.26 1.49
C ILE A 15 9.42 2.35 0.53
N THR A 16 9.31 2.10 -0.77
CA THR A 16 9.64 3.06 -1.83
C THR A 16 8.59 2.99 -2.93
N GLN A 17 8.34 4.12 -3.56
CA GLN A 17 7.51 4.22 -4.76
C GLN A 17 8.35 4.05 -6.04
N ASP A 18 9.66 4.35 -5.95
CA ASP A 18 10.58 4.22 -7.06
C ASP A 18 11.68 3.21 -6.71
N ALA A 19 11.63 2.05 -7.37
CA ALA A 19 12.62 1.01 -7.18
C ALA A 19 13.94 1.35 -7.87
N ASP A 20 13.92 2.12 -8.96
CA ASP A 20 15.12 2.51 -9.70
C ASP A 20 16.01 3.40 -8.84
N ASP A 21 15.45 4.34 -8.08
CA ASP A 21 16.20 5.18 -7.14
C ASP A 21 16.93 4.36 -6.07
N VAL A 22 16.23 3.36 -5.52
CA VAL A 22 16.85 2.45 -4.54
C VAL A 22 17.95 1.62 -5.18
N LEU A 23 17.70 1.06 -6.36
CA LEU A 23 18.65 0.22 -7.07
C LEU A 23 19.84 1.00 -7.65
N ALA A 24 19.70 2.30 -7.90
CA ALA A 24 20.78 3.17 -8.33
C ALA A 24 21.88 3.33 -7.27
N SER A 25 21.51 3.30 -5.98
CA SER A 25 22.47 3.51 -4.89
C SER A 25 23.12 2.20 -4.42
N PRO A 26 24.43 2.20 -4.08
CA PRO A 26 25.08 1.02 -3.50
C PRO A 26 24.43 0.55 -2.19
N LEU A 27 23.97 1.51 -1.38
CA LEU A 27 23.30 1.23 -0.12
C LEU A 27 21.94 0.56 -0.36
N GLY A 28 21.15 1.07 -1.30
CA GLY A 28 19.85 0.50 -1.66
C GLY A 28 19.99 -0.92 -2.19
N ARG A 29 20.95 -1.18 -3.09
CA ARG A 29 21.25 -2.54 -3.54
C ARG A 29 21.62 -3.48 -2.38
N ALA A 30 22.40 -2.99 -1.41
CA ALA A 30 22.72 -3.77 -0.23
C ALA A 30 21.52 -4.06 0.66
N VAL A 31 20.57 -3.12 0.77
CA VAL A 31 19.30 -3.33 1.49
C VAL A 31 18.46 -4.39 0.78
N VAL A 32 18.26 -4.27 -0.52
CA VAL A 32 17.50 -5.23 -1.33
C VAL A 32 18.12 -6.63 -1.24
N ALA A 33 19.43 -6.74 -1.39
CA ALA A 33 20.13 -8.05 -1.33
C ALA A 33 20.06 -8.72 0.05
N ASN A 34 19.86 -7.98 1.13
CA ASN A 34 19.78 -8.50 2.49
C ASN A 34 18.34 -8.60 3.03
N ALA A 35 17.35 -8.12 2.30
CA ALA A 35 15.95 -8.22 2.69
C ALA A 35 15.48 -9.68 2.57
N ALA A 36 15.01 -10.24 3.68
CA ALA A 36 14.51 -11.61 3.73
C ALA A 36 13.14 -11.76 3.05
N THR A 37 12.37 -10.70 3.05
CA THR A 37 11.05 -10.61 2.44
C THR A 37 10.98 -9.34 1.60
N GLN A 38 10.47 -9.47 0.38
CA GLN A 38 10.29 -8.36 -0.54
C GLN A 38 8.89 -8.45 -1.14
N ILE A 39 8.21 -7.33 -1.27
CA ILE A 39 6.88 -7.24 -1.87
C ILE A 39 6.97 -6.26 -3.02
N LEU A 40 6.71 -6.76 -4.23
CA LEU A 40 6.68 -5.96 -5.43
C LEU A 40 5.22 -5.73 -5.82
N LEU A 41 4.82 -4.48 -5.85
CA LEU A 41 3.52 -4.04 -6.36
C LEU A 41 3.61 -3.83 -7.88
N ARG A 42 2.50 -3.39 -8.48
CA ARG A 42 2.46 -3.05 -9.91
C ARG A 42 3.63 -2.16 -10.31
N GLN A 43 4.24 -2.48 -11.44
CA GLN A 43 5.37 -1.75 -11.98
C GLN A 43 5.01 -1.06 -13.30
N ALA A 44 5.63 0.09 -13.52
CA ALA A 44 5.53 0.79 -14.79
C ALA A 44 6.33 0.07 -15.89
N PRO A 45 5.88 0.12 -17.15
CA PRO A 45 6.62 -0.50 -18.26
C PRO A 45 8.07 -0.03 -18.41
N GLN A 46 8.35 1.22 -18.02
CA GLN A 46 9.69 1.79 -18.09
C GLN A 46 10.67 1.18 -17.08
N ALA A 47 10.18 0.80 -15.88
CA ALA A 47 10.98 0.28 -14.80
C ALA A 47 11.10 -1.26 -14.81
N ILE A 48 10.22 -1.94 -15.55
CA ILE A 48 10.06 -3.40 -15.43
C ILE A 48 11.32 -4.17 -15.82
N ASP A 49 12.13 -3.68 -16.76
CA ASP A 49 13.35 -4.37 -17.19
C ASP A 49 14.41 -4.35 -16.08
N THR A 50 14.63 -3.20 -15.45
CA THR A 50 15.54 -3.03 -14.30
C THR A 50 15.10 -3.90 -13.13
N ILE A 51 13.79 -3.88 -12.82
CA ILE A 51 13.19 -4.68 -11.76
C ILE A 51 13.34 -6.17 -12.05
N SER A 52 13.01 -6.60 -13.27
CA SER A 52 13.12 -8.00 -13.67
C SER A 52 14.54 -8.54 -13.54
N ALA A 53 15.54 -7.76 -13.94
CA ALA A 53 16.93 -8.12 -13.81
C ALA A 53 17.38 -8.19 -12.33
N SER A 54 16.99 -7.19 -11.54
CA SER A 54 17.40 -7.07 -10.13
C SER A 54 16.80 -8.15 -9.24
N PHE A 55 15.54 -8.52 -9.49
CA PHE A 55 14.80 -9.52 -8.70
C PHE A 55 14.73 -10.89 -9.39
N ARG A 56 15.41 -11.05 -10.54
CA ARG A 56 15.45 -12.28 -11.33
C ARG A 56 14.06 -12.82 -11.63
N LEU A 57 13.20 -11.95 -12.15
CA LEU A 57 11.82 -12.31 -12.46
C LEU A 57 11.75 -13.16 -13.74
N SER A 58 10.89 -14.16 -13.71
CA SER A 58 10.49 -14.89 -14.92
C SER A 58 9.59 -14.03 -15.81
N HIS A 59 9.38 -14.45 -17.05
CA HIS A 59 8.48 -13.76 -17.97
C HIS A 59 7.05 -13.64 -17.39
N GLY A 60 6.51 -14.70 -16.81
CA GLY A 60 5.17 -14.66 -16.19
C GLY A 60 5.07 -13.72 -14.99
N GLU A 61 6.10 -13.67 -14.13
CA GLU A 61 6.15 -12.74 -13.00
C GLU A 61 6.24 -11.28 -13.46
N ARG A 62 6.97 -11.02 -14.53
CA ARG A 62 7.04 -9.72 -15.19
C ARG A 62 5.68 -9.27 -15.71
N GLU A 63 4.99 -10.11 -16.48
CA GLU A 63 3.68 -9.82 -17.03
C GLU A 63 2.64 -9.62 -15.91
N PHE A 64 2.71 -10.41 -14.85
CA PHE A 64 1.89 -10.22 -13.67
C PHE A 64 2.08 -8.83 -13.07
N LEU A 65 3.32 -8.38 -12.85
CA LEU A 65 3.59 -7.06 -12.27
C LEU A 65 3.17 -5.89 -13.17
N LEU A 66 3.19 -6.07 -14.49
CA LEU A 66 2.70 -5.07 -15.44
C LEU A 66 1.17 -4.93 -15.39
N SER A 67 0.46 -6.03 -15.17
CA SER A 67 -1.00 -6.11 -15.18
C SER A 67 -1.62 -6.08 -13.79
N ALA A 68 -0.83 -6.17 -12.72
CA ALA A 68 -1.30 -6.24 -11.35
C ALA A 68 -2.27 -5.11 -11.01
N GLY A 69 -3.40 -5.45 -10.40
CA GLY A 69 -4.40 -4.54 -9.94
C GLY A 69 -4.14 -4.02 -8.52
N ARG A 70 -5.09 -3.28 -7.99
CA ARG A 70 -5.08 -2.84 -6.60
C ARG A 70 -5.14 -4.06 -5.66
N GLY A 71 -4.26 -4.13 -4.67
CA GLY A 71 -4.19 -5.26 -3.74
C GLY A 71 -3.40 -6.46 -4.26
N GLU A 72 -2.95 -6.45 -5.50
CA GLU A 72 -2.12 -7.52 -6.07
C GLU A 72 -0.64 -7.20 -5.96
N ALA A 73 0.14 -8.19 -5.57
CA ALA A 73 1.58 -8.06 -5.37
C ALA A 73 2.30 -9.39 -5.65
N LEU A 74 3.59 -9.31 -5.91
CA LEU A 74 4.47 -10.45 -5.93
C LEU A 74 5.29 -10.47 -4.64
N LEU A 75 5.09 -11.51 -3.83
CA LEU A 75 5.83 -11.73 -2.60
C LEU A 75 7.05 -12.62 -2.89
N LEU A 76 8.22 -12.13 -2.55
CA LEU A 76 9.48 -12.87 -2.60
C LEU A 76 9.92 -13.17 -1.15
N ALA A 77 10.01 -14.45 -0.81
CA ALA A 77 10.41 -14.90 0.52
C ALA A 77 11.66 -15.80 0.43
N GLY A 78 12.79 -15.25 0.88
CA GLY A 78 14.09 -15.91 0.73
C GLY A 78 14.53 -16.02 -0.73
N GLU A 79 15.45 -16.95 -1.03
CA GLU A 79 16.11 -16.99 -2.33
C GLU A 79 15.27 -17.56 -3.48
N ARG A 80 14.24 -18.37 -3.19
CA ARG A 80 13.54 -19.17 -4.21
C ARG A 80 12.04 -19.19 -4.15
N ARG A 81 11.43 -18.55 -3.17
CA ARG A 81 9.96 -18.57 -3.02
C ARG A 81 9.37 -17.27 -3.52
N LYS A 82 8.63 -17.38 -4.60
CA LYS A 82 7.88 -16.27 -5.17
C LYS A 82 6.42 -16.68 -5.29
N VAL A 83 5.52 -15.86 -4.80
CA VAL A 83 4.09 -16.14 -4.74
C VAL A 83 3.32 -14.87 -5.12
N ALA A 84 2.32 -15.02 -5.98
CA ALA A 84 1.35 -13.97 -6.18
C ALA A 84 0.52 -13.80 -4.90
N LEU A 85 0.47 -12.58 -4.39
CA LEU A 85 -0.30 -12.19 -3.21
C LEU A 85 -1.48 -11.35 -3.67
N ILE A 86 -2.67 -11.68 -3.17
CA ILE A 86 -3.87 -10.87 -3.35
C ILE A 86 -4.35 -10.48 -1.96
N SER A 87 -4.41 -9.18 -1.71
CA SER A 87 -4.93 -8.60 -0.46
C SER A 87 -6.24 -7.90 -0.77
N VAL A 88 -7.29 -8.30 -0.07
CA VAL A 88 -8.64 -7.72 -0.19
C VAL A 88 -9.04 -7.23 1.18
N ALA A 89 -9.36 -5.94 1.29
CA ALA A 89 -9.94 -5.38 2.50
C ALA A 89 -11.36 -5.89 2.70
N ALA A 90 -11.78 -6.15 3.93
CA ALA A 90 -13.18 -6.38 4.23
C ALA A 90 -14.02 -5.12 3.89
N PRO A 91 -15.31 -5.24 3.54
CA PRO A 91 -16.09 -4.08 3.12
C PRO A 91 -16.02 -2.88 4.06
N GLY A 92 -16.19 -3.09 5.37
CA GLY A 92 -16.09 -2.00 6.35
C GLY A 92 -14.66 -1.45 6.54
N GLU A 93 -13.62 -2.26 6.34
CA GLU A 93 -12.24 -1.78 6.35
C GLU A 93 -11.93 -0.96 5.10
N HIS A 94 -12.49 -1.34 3.97
CA HIS A 94 -12.32 -0.62 2.72
C HIS A 94 -12.86 0.81 2.82
N GLU A 95 -14.02 0.98 3.41
CA GLU A 95 -14.64 2.30 3.66
C GLU A 95 -13.76 3.22 4.52
N ILE A 96 -13.06 2.66 5.51
CA ILE A 96 -12.19 3.43 6.40
C ILE A 96 -10.87 3.81 5.74
N ILE A 97 -10.30 2.93 4.90
CA ILE A 97 -8.94 3.11 4.38
C ILE A 97 -8.89 3.66 2.95
N THR A 98 -10.05 3.76 2.27
CA THR A 98 -10.08 4.27 0.90
C THR A 98 -9.64 5.73 0.83
N THR A 99 -8.83 6.04 -0.17
CA THR A 99 -8.42 7.40 -0.52
C THR A 99 -8.89 7.78 -1.93
N ASP A 100 -9.75 6.96 -2.53
CA ASP A 100 -10.30 7.21 -3.86
C ASP A 100 -11.31 8.38 -3.77
N PRO A 101 -11.09 9.49 -4.51
CA PRO A 101 -11.97 10.66 -4.42
C PRO A 101 -13.42 10.35 -4.82
N GLY A 102 -13.64 9.40 -5.74
CA GLY A 102 -14.99 9.01 -6.16
C GLY A 102 -15.73 8.22 -5.08
N GLU A 103 -15.03 7.32 -4.39
CA GLU A 103 -15.58 6.56 -3.27
C GLU A 103 -15.85 7.45 -2.06
N LEU A 104 -14.94 8.39 -1.75
CA LEU A 104 -15.13 9.36 -0.66
C LEU A 104 -16.32 10.30 -0.93
N ALA A 105 -16.47 10.75 -2.16
CA ALA A 105 -17.64 11.56 -2.53
C ALA A 105 -18.96 10.78 -2.39
N ALA A 106 -18.98 9.51 -2.76
CA ALA A 106 -20.16 8.65 -2.60
C ALA A 106 -20.53 8.45 -1.12
N GLN A 107 -19.55 8.30 -0.23
CA GLN A 107 -19.76 8.19 1.22
C GLN A 107 -20.38 9.47 1.79
N GLN A 108 -19.88 10.63 1.41
CA GLN A 108 -20.43 11.93 1.85
C GLN A 108 -21.89 12.10 1.43
N TRP A 109 -22.26 11.66 0.21
CA TRP A 109 -23.65 11.73 -0.27
C TRP A 109 -24.59 10.83 0.54
N THR A 110 -24.14 9.70 1.06
CA THR A 110 -24.96 8.82 1.88
C THR A 110 -25.15 9.38 3.29
N GLU A 111 -24.16 10.03 3.87
CA GLU A 111 -24.26 10.70 5.18
C GLU A 111 -25.22 11.90 5.14
N ASP A 112 -25.14 12.72 4.09
CA ASP A 112 -26.02 13.90 3.92
C ASP A 112 -27.47 13.51 3.58
N THR A 113 -27.72 12.28 3.16
CA THR A 113 -29.05 11.83 2.72
C THR A 113 -29.74 10.94 3.76
N ASP A 114 -29.08 10.59 4.86
CA ASP A 114 -29.68 9.80 5.96
C ASP A 114 -30.50 10.74 6.88
N PRO A 115 -31.85 10.69 6.81
CA PRO A 115 -32.71 11.56 7.62
C PRO A 115 -32.63 11.28 9.13
N ASP A 116 -32.08 10.14 9.54
CA ASP A 116 -31.92 9.77 10.96
C ASP A 116 -30.68 10.41 11.61
N LEU A 117 -29.76 11.01 10.81
CA LEU A 117 -28.61 11.77 11.30
C LEU A 117 -28.85 13.28 11.37
N ALA A 118 -30.03 13.76 11.00
CA ALA A 118 -30.44 15.13 11.24
C ALA A 118 -30.58 15.34 12.76
N VAL A 119 -29.50 15.68 13.41
CA VAL A 119 -29.48 16.11 14.82
C VAL A 119 -30.32 17.34 14.91
N ASP A 120 -31.42 17.20 15.62
CA ASP A 120 -32.37 18.27 15.96
C ASP A 120 -31.62 19.42 16.67
N HIS A 121 -31.22 20.43 15.92
CA HIS A 121 -30.68 21.68 16.43
C HIS A 121 -31.82 22.64 16.85
N ASP A 122 -32.81 22.06 17.53
CA ASP A 122 -33.77 22.90 18.29
C ASP A 122 -33.17 23.25 19.65
N LEU A 123 -32.15 24.09 19.65
CA LEU A 123 -31.71 24.80 20.84
C LEU A 123 -32.64 25.99 21.01
N GLY A 124 -33.65 25.74 21.86
CA GLY A 124 -34.60 26.78 22.30
C GLY A 124 -33.91 28.10 22.63
N GLU A 125 -34.32 29.13 21.96
CA GLU A 125 -34.14 30.52 22.37
C GLU A 125 -34.80 30.72 23.75
N GLU A 126 -34.06 30.50 24.83
CA GLU A 126 -34.48 31.06 26.13
C GLU A 126 -34.26 32.57 26.12
N THR A 127 -35.37 33.26 25.86
CA THR A 127 -35.53 34.69 26.10
C THR A 127 -35.38 34.98 27.57
N TRP A 128 -34.26 35.52 27.97
CA TRP A 128 -34.10 36.19 29.27
C TRP A 128 -34.61 37.62 29.14
N ASN A 129 -35.86 37.83 29.54
CA ASN A 129 -36.42 39.13 29.79
C ASN A 129 -36.72 39.27 31.28
N GLN A 130 -35.92 40.01 32.01
CA GLN A 130 -36.18 40.96 33.10
C GLN A 130 -34.90 41.30 33.85
#